data_f20c6f7bb770dda16b6a8078b7838be8
#
_entry.id   f20c6f7bb770dda16b6a8078b7838be8
#
_cell.length_a   1.000
_cell.length_b   1.000
_cell.length_c   1.000
_cell.angle_alpha   90.00
_cell.angle_beta   90.00
_cell.angle_gamma   90.00
#
_symmetry.space_group_name_H-M   'P 1'
#
loop_
_entity.id
_entity.type
_entity.pdbx_description
1 polymer ?
#
loop_
_entity_poly.entity_id
_entity_poly.type
_entity_poly.pdbx_seq_one_letter_code
_entity_poly.pdbx_strand_id
1 'polypeptide(L)'
;MKRAWIVVVAALVGLGGWWVLTERRWQSPLFCIERPGTLWNGLAPLPAGFTPECPTYSRSYREEIRAGLSRVEMYRVAGWQSQALLPLFRTAGYRQLTDDPIAPGNYAAFLGRGGAELQYLATREDQTTLITISGKP
;
A
#
# COMPACT_ATOMS: atom_id res chain seq x y z
N MET A 1 10.41 -44.13 17.95
CA MET A 1 10.67 -42.90 18.75
C MET A 1 11.61 -41.93 18.02
N LYS A 2 12.75 -42.31 17.48
CA LYS A 2 13.70 -41.39 16.79
C LYS A 2 13.07 -40.66 15.58
N ARG A 3 12.22 -41.30 14.78
CA ARG A 3 11.58 -40.68 13.60
C ARG A 3 10.53 -39.64 13.98
N ALA A 4 9.79 -39.84 15.07
CA ALA A 4 8.81 -38.87 15.55
C ALA A 4 9.48 -37.57 16.04
N TRP A 5 10.62 -37.66 16.69
CA TRP A 5 11.42 -36.51 17.11
C TRP A 5 11.90 -35.65 15.95
N ILE A 6 12.36 -36.29 14.87
CA ILE A 6 12.83 -35.59 13.68
C ILE A 6 11.69 -34.79 13.02
N VAL A 7 10.52 -35.36 12.93
CA VAL A 7 9.32 -34.67 12.38
C VAL A 7 8.93 -33.47 13.23
N VAL A 8 8.93 -33.62 14.55
CA VAL A 8 8.60 -32.50 15.46
C VAL A 8 9.61 -31.37 15.36
N VAL A 9 10.90 -31.68 15.33
CA VAL A 9 11.95 -30.66 15.16
C VAL A 9 11.84 -29.96 13.80
N ALA A 10 11.61 -30.68 12.73
CA ALA A 10 11.43 -30.11 11.39
C ALA A 10 10.20 -29.19 11.33
N ALA A 11 9.10 -29.57 11.95
CA ALA A 11 7.89 -28.74 12.04
C ALA A 11 8.15 -27.46 12.84
N LEU A 12 8.84 -27.52 13.98
CA LEU A 12 9.18 -26.35 14.79
C LEU A 12 10.14 -25.40 14.07
N VAL A 13 11.11 -25.91 13.35
CA VAL A 13 12.02 -25.09 12.53
C VAL A 13 11.27 -24.44 11.38
N GLY A 14 10.37 -25.16 10.71
CA GLY A 14 9.54 -24.61 9.64
C GLY A 14 8.60 -23.51 10.12
N LEU A 15 7.92 -23.71 11.24
CA LEU A 15 7.03 -22.71 11.86
C LEU A 15 7.82 -21.48 12.35
N GLY A 16 8.95 -21.70 13.01
CA GLY A 16 9.82 -20.62 13.47
C GLY A 16 10.39 -19.80 12.33
N GLY A 17 10.84 -20.44 11.27
CA GLY A 17 11.34 -19.78 10.06
C GLY A 17 10.26 -18.96 9.36
N TRP A 18 9.06 -19.52 9.20
CA TRP A 18 7.92 -18.80 8.63
C TRP A 18 7.50 -17.60 9.47
N TRP A 19 7.46 -17.75 10.79
CA TRP A 19 7.13 -16.64 11.71
C TRP A 19 8.15 -15.50 11.60
N VAL A 20 9.45 -15.82 11.60
CA VAL A 20 10.52 -14.81 11.45
C VAL A 20 10.44 -14.07 10.13
N LEU A 21 10.19 -14.78 9.03
CA LEU A 21 10.05 -14.14 7.70
C LEU A 21 8.83 -13.22 7.64
N THR A 22 7.71 -13.62 8.23
CA THR A 22 6.49 -12.82 8.30
C THR A 22 6.71 -11.57 9.15
N GLU A 23 7.36 -11.70 10.31
CA GLU A 23 7.61 -10.58 11.19
C GLU A 23 8.58 -9.56 10.58
N ARG A 24 9.60 -10.01 9.86
CA ARG A 24 10.54 -9.12 9.13
C ARG A 24 9.83 -8.21 8.14
N ARG A 25 8.81 -8.69 7.45
CA ARG A 25 8.00 -7.87 6.55
C ARG A 25 7.38 -6.68 7.29
N TRP A 26 6.78 -6.93 8.46
CA TRP A 26 6.11 -5.89 9.25
C TRP A 26 7.06 -4.90 9.90
N GLN A 27 8.33 -5.23 10.01
CA GLN A 27 9.39 -4.33 10.47
C GLN A 27 10.00 -3.51 9.32
N SER A 28 9.74 -3.89 8.08
CA SER A 28 10.23 -3.17 6.91
C SER A 28 9.57 -1.79 6.77
N PRO A 29 10.28 -0.75 6.30
CA PRO A 29 9.68 0.54 5.96
C PRO A 29 8.63 0.45 4.84
N LEU A 30 8.66 -0.60 4.02
CA LEU A 30 7.69 -0.86 2.95
C LEU A 30 6.72 -1.99 3.29
N PHE A 31 6.36 -2.17 4.56
CA PHE A 31 5.49 -3.24 5.03
C PHE A 31 4.12 -3.29 4.34
N CYS A 32 3.61 -2.16 3.84
CA CYS A 32 2.32 -2.04 3.19
C CYS A 32 2.35 -2.46 1.69
N ILE A 33 3.53 -2.56 1.09
CA ILE A 33 3.70 -2.90 -0.33
C ILE A 33 3.83 -4.41 -0.46
N GLU A 34 2.80 -5.06 -1.00
CA GLU A 34 2.83 -6.52 -1.22
C GLU A 34 3.51 -6.90 -2.54
N ARG A 35 3.34 -6.10 -3.58
CA ARG A 35 3.91 -6.32 -4.91
C ARG A 35 4.81 -5.17 -5.31
N PRO A 36 6.11 -5.24 -5.01
CA PRO A 36 7.06 -4.20 -5.38
C PRO A 36 7.04 -3.89 -6.88
N GLY A 37 7.22 -2.62 -7.22
CA GLY A 37 7.21 -2.15 -8.62
C GLY A 37 5.81 -2.03 -9.24
N THR A 38 4.76 -2.21 -8.46
CA THR A 38 3.38 -2.06 -8.93
C THR A 38 2.62 -1.01 -8.14
N LEU A 39 1.59 -0.43 -8.77
CA LEU A 39 0.60 0.43 -8.17
C LEU A 39 -0.54 -0.42 -7.63
N TRP A 40 -1.01 -0.14 -6.42
CA TRP A 40 -2.20 -0.73 -5.81
C TRP A 40 -2.30 -2.24 -6.00
N ASN A 41 -1.34 -2.94 -5.39
CA ASN A 41 -1.26 -4.41 -5.38
C ASN A 41 -1.32 -5.09 -6.77
N GLY A 42 -0.63 -4.52 -7.73
CA GLY A 42 -0.53 -5.12 -9.07
C GLY A 42 -1.58 -4.62 -10.07
N LEU A 43 -2.26 -3.51 -9.75
CA LEU A 43 -3.21 -2.87 -10.67
C LEU A 43 -2.54 -2.47 -11.99
N ALA A 44 -1.35 -1.91 -11.90
CA ALA A 44 -0.52 -1.47 -13.03
C ALA A 44 0.96 -1.44 -12.63
N PRO A 45 1.89 -1.44 -13.58
CA PRO A 45 3.28 -1.11 -13.27
C PRO A 45 3.40 0.30 -12.68
N LEU A 46 4.25 0.47 -11.67
CA LEU A 46 4.51 1.78 -11.09
C LEU A 46 5.30 2.63 -12.10
N PRO A 47 4.83 3.83 -12.46
CA PRO A 47 5.54 4.67 -13.41
C PRO A 47 6.93 5.09 -12.90
N ALA A 48 7.85 5.36 -13.82
CA ALA A 48 9.16 5.88 -13.48
C ALA A 48 9.05 7.20 -12.72
N GLY A 49 9.94 7.42 -11.76
CA GLY A 49 9.97 8.62 -10.92
C GLY A 49 9.11 8.54 -9.66
N PHE A 50 8.27 7.52 -9.52
CA PHE A 50 7.52 7.26 -8.29
C PHE A 50 8.29 6.35 -7.35
N THR A 51 8.34 6.74 -6.07
CA THR A 51 8.94 5.96 -5.00
C THR A 51 7.85 5.50 -4.04
N PRO A 52 7.69 4.19 -3.77
CA PRO A 52 6.71 3.70 -2.81
C PRO A 52 7.11 4.04 -1.38
N GLU A 53 6.12 4.36 -0.57
CA GLU A 53 6.25 4.61 0.87
C GLU A 53 5.11 3.93 1.64
N CYS A 54 5.26 3.79 2.95
CA CYS A 54 4.22 3.31 3.85
C CYS A 54 4.02 4.28 5.02
N PRO A 55 2.83 4.31 5.66
CA PRO A 55 2.57 5.19 6.79
C PRO A 55 3.31 4.71 8.04
N THR A 56 4.60 5.04 8.15
CA THR A 56 5.46 4.64 9.29
C THR A 56 5.21 5.47 10.54
N TYR A 57 4.59 6.63 10.40
CA TYR A 57 4.29 7.57 11.48
C TYR A 57 3.11 7.15 12.36
N SER A 58 2.29 6.18 11.94
CA SER A 58 1.09 5.74 12.65
C SER A 58 1.15 4.26 12.99
N ARG A 59 1.22 3.96 14.29
CA ARG A 59 1.18 2.59 14.78
C ARG A 59 -0.18 1.93 14.52
N SER A 60 -1.28 2.67 14.68
CA SER A 60 -2.63 2.17 14.44
C SER A 60 -2.84 1.76 12.98
N TYR A 61 -2.36 2.56 12.02
CA TYR A 61 -2.39 2.19 10.59
C TYR A 61 -1.65 0.90 10.30
N ARG A 62 -0.48 0.72 10.90
CA ARG A 62 0.28 -0.53 10.73
C ARG A 62 -0.49 -1.74 11.27
N GLU A 63 -1.10 -1.61 12.44
CA GLU A 63 -1.90 -2.67 13.06
C GLU A 63 -3.15 -3.00 12.23
N GLU A 64 -3.85 -2.00 11.69
CA GLU A 64 -5.01 -2.18 10.79
C GLU A 64 -4.62 -2.89 9.49
N ILE A 65 -3.52 -2.48 8.86
CA ILE A 65 -3.02 -3.12 7.64
C ILE A 65 -2.61 -4.56 7.93
N ARG A 66 -1.93 -4.81 9.06
CA ARG A 66 -1.52 -6.14 9.48
C ARG A 66 -2.72 -7.05 9.75
N ALA A 67 -3.78 -6.51 10.31
CA ALA A 67 -5.04 -7.22 10.58
C ALA A 67 -5.90 -7.43 9.32
N GLY A 68 -5.51 -6.88 8.16
CA GLY A 68 -6.29 -6.97 6.93
C GLY A 68 -7.58 -6.13 6.93
N LEU A 69 -7.68 -5.14 7.81
CA LEU A 69 -8.86 -4.27 7.92
C LEU A 69 -8.82 -3.13 6.91
N SER A 70 -7.64 -2.66 6.57
CA SER A 70 -7.41 -1.61 5.57
C SER A 70 -6.20 -1.93 4.70
N ARG A 71 -6.17 -1.30 3.52
CA ARG A 71 -5.00 -1.27 2.65
C ARG A 71 -4.62 0.18 2.40
N VAL A 72 -3.35 0.50 2.55
CA VAL A 72 -2.79 1.81 2.28
C VAL A 72 -1.49 1.64 1.51
N GLU A 73 -1.35 2.34 0.40
CA GLU A 73 -0.11 2.44 -0.35
C GLU A 73 0.18 3.92 -0.63
N MET A 74 1.41 4.33 -0.48
CA MET A 74 1.83 5.72 -0.67
C MET A 74 2.93 5.78 -1.73
N TYR A 75 2.90 6.85 -2.52
CA TYR A 75 3.86 7.04 -3.61
C TYR A 75 4.30 8.49 -3.66
N ARG A 76 5.60 8.71 -3.67
CA ARG A 76 6.20 10.04 -3.77
C ARG A 76 6.72 10.29 -5.17
N VAL A 77 6.51 11.48 -5.68
CA VAL A 77 7.02 11.95 -6.97
C VAL A 77 7.48 13.40 -6.88
N ALA A 78 8.48 13.77 -7.66
CA ALA A 78 8.97 15.14 -7.72
C ALA A 78 7.95 16.10 -8.34
N GLY A 79 7.93 17.34 -7.87
CA GLY A 79 7.02 18.38 -8.32
C GLY A 79 5.58 18.20 -7.82
N TRP A 80 4.68 19.07 -8.28
CA TRP A 80 3.26 18.97 -7.98
C TRP A 80 2.52 18.19 -9.08
N GLN A 81 2.22 16.93 -8.80
CA GLN A 81 1.61 15.99 -9.73
C GLN A 81 0.41 15.29 -9.08
N SER A 82 -0.56 16.05 -8.62
CA SER A 82 -1.69 15.56 -7.82
C SER A 82 -2.52 14.47 -8.48
N GLN A 83 -2.64 14.48 -9.79
CA GLN A 83 -3.51 13.57 -10.55
C GLN A 83 -2.74 12.54 -11.39
N ALA A 84 -1.43 12.43 -11.21
CA ALA A 84 -0.57 11.65 -12.10
C ALA A 84 -0.91 10.15 -12.17
N LEU A 85 -1.42 9.56 -11.09
CA LEU A 85 -1.79 8.14 -11.06
C LEU A 85 -3.26 7.87 -11.45
N LEU A 86 -4.12 8.89 -11.52
CA LEU A 86 -5.54 8.70 -11.85
C LEU A 86 -5.78 8.02 -13.22
N PRO A 87 -5.03 8.32 -14.29
CA PRO A 87 -5.21 7.63 -15.57
C PRO A 87 -5.05 6.12 -15.49
N LEU A 88 -4.14 5.63 -14.63
CA LEU A 88 -3.92 4.19 -14.44
C LEU A 88 -5.13 3.52 -13.76
N PHE A 89 -5.74 4.19 -12.79
CA PHE A 89 -6.98 3.72 -12.17
C PHE A 89 -8.14 3.70 -13.17
N ARG A 90 -8.27 4.72 -14.01
CA ARG A 90 -9.31 4.77 -15.07
C ARG A 90 -9.15 3.63 -16.06
N THR A 91 -7.92 3.36 -16.50
CA THR A 91 -7.62 2.24 -17.41
C THR A 91 -7.97 0.89 -16.79
N ALA A 92 -7.83 0.78 -15.46
CA ALA A 92 -8.21 -0.42 -14.70
C ALA A 92 -9.71 -0.50 -14.37
N GLY A 93 -10.54 0.42 -14.89
CA GLY A 93 -11.99 0.41 -14.73
C GLY A 93 -12.55 1.17 -13.53
N TYR A 94 -11.71 1.91 -12.80
CA TYR A 94 -12.19 2.79 -11.74
C TYR A 94 -12.81 4.05 -12.33
N ARG A 95 -13.91 4.49 -11.73
CA ARG A 95 -14.56 5.77 -12.02
C ARG A 95 -14.32 6.73 -10.88
N GLN A 96 -14.07 7.98 -11.21
CA GLN A 96 -13.99 9.04 -10.22
C GLN A 96 -15.42 9.42 -9.79
N LEU A 97 -15.70 9.20 -8.51
CA LEU A 97 -17.02 9.47 -7.93
C LEU A 97 -17.14 10.95 -7.53
N THR A 98 -16.09 11.47 -6.91
CA THR A 98 -16.01 12.85 -6.46
C THR A 98 -14.56 13.30 -6.52
N ASP A 99 -14.30 14.56 -6.84
CA ASP A 99 -13.04 15.21 -6.54
C ASP A 99 -13.30 16.45 -5.70
N ASP A 100 -12.43 16.69 -4.74
CA ASP A 100 -12.51 17.83 -3.87
C ASP A 100 -11.12 18.41 -3.64
N PRO A 101 -10.78 19.52 -4.30
CA PRO A 101 -9.56 20.26 -3.97
C PRO A 101 -9.76 20.94 -2.61
N ILE A 102 -9.39 20.26 -1.53
CA ILE A 102 -9.64 20.68 -0.14
C ILE A 102 -8.91 21.98 0.20
N ALA A 103 -7.71 22.21 -0.37
CA ALA A 103 -6.88 23.39 -0.15
C ALA A 103 -5.77 23.48 -1.21
N PRO A 104 -5.09 24.62 -1.38
CA PRO A 104 -3.87 24.69 -2.17
C PRO A 104 -2.85 23.67 -1.69
N GLY A 105 -2.36 22.80 -2.60
CA GLY A 105 -1.42 21.73 -2.24
C GLY A 105 -2.05 20.46 -1.68
N ASN A 106 -3.36 20.33 -1.71
CA ASN A 106 -4.10 19.10 -1.39
C ASN A 106 -5.16 18.82 -2.45
N TYR A 107 -5.20 17.58 -2.91
CA TYR A 107 -6.20 17.09 -3.86
C TYR A 107 -6.73 15.74 -3.35
N ALA A 108 -8.02 15.58 -3.29
CA ALA A 108 -8.67 14.34 -2.90
C ALA A 108 -9.66 13.89 -3.97
N ALA A 109 -9.71 12.60 -4.21
CA ALA A 109 -10.71 11.96 -5.07
C ALA A 109 -11.18 10.64 -4.46
N PHE A 110 -12.43 10.30 -4.72
CA PHE A 110 -12.96 8.97 -4.45
C PHE A 110 -13.09 8.22 -5.76
N LEU A 111 -12.60 7.00 -5.79
CA LEU A 111 -12.59 6.13 -6.97
C LEU A 111 -13.43 4.89 -6.69
N GLY A 112 -14.33 4.52 -7.59
CA GLY A 112 -15.19 3.36 -7.42
C GLY A 112 -15.09 2.39 -8.58
N ARG A 113 -15.14 1.09 -8.27
CA ARG A 113 -15.21 0.00 -9.24
C ARG A 113 -15.92 -1.20 -8.62
N GLY A 114 -17.08 -1.59 -9.18
CA GLY A 114 -17.77 -2.82 -8.79
C GLY A 114 -18.08 -2.93 -7.28
N GLY A 115 -18.51 -1.85 -6.63
CA GLY A 115 -18.76 -1.79 -5.19
C GLY A 115 -17.50 -1.56 -4.33
N ALA A 116 -16.31 -1.62 -4.89
CA ALA A 116 -15.08 -1.21 -4.21
C ALA A 116 -14.90 0.30 -4.31
N GLU A 117 -14.53 0.92 -3.21
CA GLU A 117 -14.26 2.36 -3.13
C GLU A 117 -12.85 2.59 -2.57
N LEU A 118 -12.13 3.50 -3.21
CA LEU A 118 -10.80 3.93 -2.82
C LEU A 118 -10.79 5.43 -2.58
N GLN A 119 -10.04 5.86 -1.59
CA GLN A 119 -9.68 7.24 -1.40
C GLN A 119 -8.29 7.48 -2.01
N TYR A 120 -8.20 8.51 -2.83
CA TYR A 120 -6.97 9.01 -3.43
C TYR A 120 -6.70 10.39 -2.86
N LEU A 121 -5.61 10.58 -2.18
CA LEU A 121 -5.20 11.85 -1.58
C LEU A 121 -3.81 12.22 -2.06
N ALA A 122 -3.65 13.39 -2.67
CA ALA A 122 -2.36 13.95 -3.02
C ALA A 122 -2.07 15.17 -2.15
N THR A 123 -0.93 15.17 -1.50
CA THR A 123 -0.47 16.26 -0.63
C THR A 123 0.87 16.78 -1.13
N ARG A 124 1.02 18.10 -1.21
CA ARG A 124 2.30 18.72 -1.50
C ARG A 124 3.15 18.72 -0.23
N GLU A 125 4.31 18.13 -0.31
CA GLU A 125 5.33 18.15 0.74
C GLU A 125 6.62 18.69 0.14
N ASP A 126 6.98 19.92 0.49
CA ASP A 126 8.11 20.66 -0.10
C ASP A 126 8.00 20.72 -1.63
N GLN A 127 8.97 20.14 -2.33
CA GLN A 127 9.00 20.08 -3.80
C GLN A 127 8.54 18.74 -4.36
N THR A 128 7.80 17.97 -3.57
CA THR A 128 7.29 16.66 -3.96
C THR A 128 5.78 16.56 -3.79
N THR A 129 5.17 15.59 -4.45
CA THR A 129 3.80 15.17 -4.19
C THR A 129 3.82 13.82 -3.51
N LEU A 130 3.16 13.69 -2.37
CA LEU A 130 2.86 12.42 -1.74
C LEU A 130 1.42 12.01 -2.08
N ILE A 131 1.27 10.91 -2.78
CA ILE A 131 -0.04 10.34 -3.14
C ILE A 131 -0.30 9.17 -2.21
N THR A 132 -1.39 9.25 -1.45
CA THR A 132 -1.87 8.19 -0.55
C THR A 132 -3.14 7.58 -1.13
N ILE A 133 -3.13 6.27 -1.30
CA ILE A 133 -4.27 5.50 -1.77
C ILE A 133 -4.67 4.56 -0.64
N SER A 134 -5.92 4.63 -0.23
CA SER A 134 -6.46 3.83 0.85
C SER A 134 -7.82 3.25 0.51
N GLY A 135 -8.11 2.07 1.06
CA GLY A 135 -9.36 1.38 0.83
C GLY A 135 -9.41 0.06 1.58
N LYS A 136 -10.43 -0.72 1.30
CA LYS A 136 -10.49 -2.10 1.78
C LYS A 136 -9.57 -3.00 0.94
N PRO A 137 -9.00 -4.03 1.55
CA PRO A 137 -8.18 -5.02 0.86
C PRO A 137 -8.92 -5.71 -0.28
#